data_822d46401cb0caebb71abb04cdd82a2b
#
_entry.id   822d46401cb0caebb71abb04cdd82a2b
#
_cell.length_a   1.000
_cell.length_b   1.000
_cell.length_c   1.000
_cell.angle_alpha   90.00
_cell.angle_beta   90.00
_cell.angle_gamma   90.00
#
_symmetry.space_group_name_H-M   'P 1'
#
loop_
_entity.id
_entity.type
_entity.pdbx_description
1 polymer ?
#
loop_
_entity_poly.entity_id
_entity_poly.type
_entity_poly.pdbx_seq_one_letter_code
_entity_poly.pdbx_strand_id
1 'polypeptide(L)'
;MKRVFKGSDVSKLVLIIAILFFTVRQSNAQLSKPAGNGYVPVNGIKVYYEVYGEGRPIVLLHGAFMTIGMNWGQLIPELSKTRKVIAIELQGHGHTQFADRKLSDTTLASDVEGVMDYLKIDSADVVGYSMGGSVAYQFAIQSPKRLRKLVIISSTYKSSGWLPEITNTFKTWKPEFFTNSPMKAA
;
A
#
# COMPACT_ATOMS: atom_id res chain seq x y z
N MET A 1 7.20 -37.07 -40.49
CA MET A 1 5.72 -37.03 -40.46
C MET A 1 5.30 -35.76 -39.69
N LYS A 2 4.97 -34.67 -40.39
CA LYS A 2 4.54 -33.41 -39.75
C LYS A 2 3.00 -33.52 -39.55
N ARG A 3 2.56 -33.55 -38.28
CA ARG A 3 1.12 -33.41 -37.97
C ARG A 3 0.76 -31.93 -38.15
N VAL A 4 -0.01 -31.65 -39.21
CA VAL A 4 -0.63 -30.34 -39.43
C VAL A 4 -1.92 -30.32 -38.60
N PHE A 5 -2.01 -29.45 -37.62
CA PHE A 5 -3.25 -29.24 -36.86
C PHE A 5 -4.35 -28.76 -37.81
N LYS A 6 -5.49 -29.47 -37.87
CA LYS A 6 -6.65 -29.01 -38.62
C LYS A 6 -7.27 -27.78 -37.97
N GLY A 7 -7.81 -26.85 -38.77
CA GLY A 7 -8.36 -25.58 -38.28
C GLY A 7 -9.45 -25.72 -37.16
N SER A 8 -10.11 -26.88 -37.12
CA SER A 8 -11.06 -27.24 -36.05
C SER A 8 -10.40 -27.48 -34.68
N ASP A 9 -9.13 -27.83 -34.65
CA ASP A 9 -8.40 -28.10 -33.41
C ASP A 9 -7.86 -26.80 -32.82
N VAL A 10 -7.52 -25.83 -33.66
CA VAL A 10 -7.09 -24.47 -33.22
C VAL A 10 -8.28 -23.73 -32.62
N SER A 11 -9.45 -23.80 -33.21
CA SER A 11 -10.67 -23.17 -32.67
C SER A 11 -11.09 -23.76 -31.31
N LYS A 12 -10.94 -25.07 -31.11
CA LYS A 12 -11.18 -25.73 -29.82
C LYS A 12 -10.15 -25.33 -28.77
N LEU A 13 -8.88 -25.22 -29.16
CA LEU A 13 -7.80 -24.75 -28.26
C LEU A 13 -8.03 -23.32 -27.83
N VAL A 14 -8.41 -22.42 -28.74
CA VAL A 14 -8.76 -21.03 -28.43
C VAL A 14 -9.96 -20.95 -27.50
N LEU A 15 -10.97 -21.77 -27.72
CA LEU A 15 -12.17 -21.83 -26.87
C LEU A 15 -11.84 -22.35 -25.47
N ILE A 16 -10.98 -23.36 -25.34
CA ILE A 16 -10.52 -23.89 -24.04
C ILE A 16 -9.68 -22.84 -23.30
N ILE A 17 -8.81 -22.12 -24.00
CA ILE A 17 -8.02 -21.02 -23.41
C ILE A 17 -8.95 -19.88 -22.97
N ALA A 18 -9.95 -19.50 -23.77
CA ALA A 18 -10.94 -18.50 -23.41
C ALA A 18 -11.77 -18.91 -22.19
N ILE A 19 -12.18 -20.20 -22.11
CA ILE A 19 -12.91 -20.74 -20.95
C ILE A 19 -12.00 -20.76 -19.71
N LEU A 20 -10.73 -21.12 -19.84
CA LEU A 20 -9.75 -21.07 -18.74
C LEU A 20 -9.50 -19.62 -18.26
N PHE A 21 -9.48 -18.64 -19.16
CA PHE A 21 -9.43 -17.22 -18.77
C PHE A 21 -10.74 -16.75 -18.12
N PHE A 22 -11.89 -17.29 -18.50
CA PHE A 22 -13.17 -16.93 -17.88
C PHE A 22 -13.40 -17.62 -16.53
N THR A 23 -12.73 -18.73 -16.25
CA THR A 23 -12.79 -19.43 -14.95
C THR A 23 -11.73 -19.01 -13.97
N VAL A 24 -10.79 -18.13 -14.34
CA VAL A 24 -10.07 -17.33 -13.35
C VAL A 24 -11.14 -16.48 -12.67
N ARG A 25 -11.73 -17.01 -11.60
CA ARG A 25 -12.52 -16.22 -10.68
C ARG A 25 -11.68 -15.00 -10.37
N GLN A 26 -12.12 -13.84 -10.84
CA GLN A 26 -11.76 -12.61 -10.20
C GLN A 26 -12.24 -12.81 -8.76
N SER A 27 -11.33 -13.24 -7.91
CA SER A 27 -11.46 -13.02 -6.49
C SER A 27 -11.44 -11.51 -6.37
N ASN A 28 -12.59 -10.87 -6.56
CA ASN A 28 -12.84 -9.56 -6.02
C ASN A 28 -12.68 -9.79 -4.52
N ALA A 29 -11.45 -9.69 -4.03
CA ALA A 29 -11.18 -9.51 -2.63
C ALA A 29 -11.77 -8.12 -2.31
N GLN A 30 -13.11 -8.10 -2.20
CA GLN A 30 -13.81 -6.94 -1.71
C GLN A 30 -13.24 -6.73 -0.33
N LEU A 31 -12.58 -5.58 -0.12
CA LEU A 31 -12.14 -5.16 1.20
C LEU A 31 -13.27 -5.42 2.18
N SER A 32 -13.01 -6.23 3.19
CA SER A 32 -13.95 -6.41 4.28
C SER A 32 -14.24 -5.02 4.87
N LYS A 33 -15.49 -4.77 5.23
CA LYS A 33 -15.85 -3.51 5.88
C LYS A 33 -14.94 -3.31 7.11
N PRO A 34 -14.27 -2.15 7.25
CA PRO A 34 -13.44 -1.88 8.41
C PRO A 34 -14.27 -1.93 9.69
N ALA A 35 -13.70 -2.45 10.77
CA ALA A 35 -14.29 -2.41 12.11
C ALA A 35 -14.33 -0.98 12.65
N GLY A 36 -13.45 -0.10 12.17
CA GLY A 36 -13.44 1.33 12.42
C GLY A 36 -12.58 2.06 11.38
N ASN A 37 -12.96 3.28 11.07
CA ASN A 37 -12.20 4.18 10.24
C ASN A 37 -12.42 5.63 10.67
N GLY A 38 -11.58 6.52 10.20
CA GLY A 38 -11.74 7.94 10.46
C GLY A 38 -10.47 8.74 10.23
N TYR A 39 -10.47 9.93 10.81
CA TYR A 39 -9.36 10.87 10.70
C TYR A 39 -8.76 11.14 12.06
N VAL A 40 -7.45 11.12 12.13
CA VAL A 40 -6.70 11.53 13.33
C VAL A 40 -6.06 12.89 13.08
N PRO A 41 -6.33 13.89 13.92
CA PRO A 41 -5.59 15.15 13.87
C PRO A 41 -4.20 14.94 14.44
N VAL A 42 -3.18 14.96 13.59
CA VAL A 42 -1.77 14.82 13.96
C VAL A 42 -0.92 15.83 13.21
N ASN A 43 0.03 16.46 13.87
CA ASN A 43 1.04 17.33 13.27
C ASN A 43 0.47 18.38 12.29
N GLY A 44 -0.74 18.91 12.58
CA GLY A 44 -1.39 19.93 11.76
C GLY A 44 -2.18 19.41 10.56
N ILE A 45 -2.32 18.10 10.39
CA ILE A 45 -3.13 17.49 9.33
C ILE A 45 -4.14 16.49 9.89
N LYS A 46 -5.07 16.05 9.04
CA LYS A 46 -5.99 14.95 9.34
C LYS A 46 -5.57 13.72 8.57
N VAL A 47 -5.03 12.72 9.25
CA VAL A 47 -4.58 11.46 8.66
C VAL A 47 -5.71 10.45 8.70
N TYR A 48 -6.06 9.90 7.54
CA TYR A 48 -7.07 8.85 7.43
C TYR A 48 -6.49 7.48 7.77
N TYR A 49 -7.29 6.67 8.45
CA TYR A 49 -6.94 5.31 8.81
C TYR A 49 -8.14 4.39 8.74
N GLU A 50 -7.86 3.10 8.62
CA GLU A 50 -8.83 2.02 8.72
C GLU A 50 -8.32 0.94 9.67
N VAL A 51 -9.24 0.36 10.46
CA VAL A 51 -8.94 -0.75 11.38
C VAL A 51 -9.76 -1.95 11.00
N TYR A 52 -9.11 -3.13 10.97
CA TYR A 52 -9.75 -4.39 10.65
C TYR A 52 -9.31 -5.47 11.64
N GLY A 53 -10.24 -6.38 11.98
CA GLY A 53 -9.97 -7.51 12.86
C GLY A 53 -9.54 -7.11 14.26
N GLU A 54 -9.13 -8.11 15.02
CA GLU A 54 -8.70 -8.00 16.40
C GLU A 54 -7.40 -8.77 16.65
N GLY A 55 -6.80 -8.56 17.82
CA GLY A 55 -5.57 -9.23 18.22
C GLY A 55 -4.35 -8.34 18.16
N ARG A 56 -3.19 -8.92 17.86
CA ARG A 56 -1.90 -8.22 17.90
C ARG A 56 -1.80 -7.17 16.78
N PRO A 57 -1.46 -5.90 17.10
CA PRO A 57 -1.44 -4.82 16.12
C PRO A 57 -0.41 -5.03 15.00
N ILE A 58 -0.82 -4.68 13.78
CA ILE A 58 0.03 -4.56 12.60
C ILE A 58 -0.35 -3.29 11.84
N VAL A 59 0.62 -2.42 11.58
CA VAL A 59 0.46 -1.19 10.80
C VAL A 59 0.88 -1.45 9.36
N LEU A 60 0.06 -1.02 8.41
CA LEU A 60 0.31 -1.14 6.97
C LEU A 60 0.48 0.25 6.35
N LEU A 61 1.62 0.46 5.68
CA LEU A 61 2.00 1.71 5.01
C LEU A 61 2.16 1.48 3.52
N HIS A 62 1.31 2.12 2.71
CA HIS A 62 1.23 1.93 1.26
C HIS A 62 2.37 2.63 0.50
N GLY A 63 2.56 2.25 -0.77
CA GLY A 63 3.48 2.89 -1.70
C GLY A 63 2.97 4.23 -2.23
N ALA A 64 3.86 4.99 -2.89
CA ALA A 64 3.49 6.22 -3.59
C ALA A 64 2.39 5.94 -4.63
N PHE A 65 1.47 6.91 -4.79
CA PHE A 65 0.33 6.85 -5.74
C PHE A 65 -0.67 5.72 -5.46
N MET A 66 -0.66 5.16 -4.26
CA MET A 66 -1.56 4.10 -3.85
C MET A 66 -2.46 4.54 -2.70
N THR A 67 -3.56 3.82 -2.53
CA THR A 67 -4.46 3.92 -1.38
C THR A 67 -4.40 2.62 -0.56
N ILE A 68 -5.06 2.58 0.58
CA ILE A 68 -5.20 1.35 1.37
C ILE A 68 -5.74 0.22 0.51
N GLY A 69 -6.84 0.46 -0.21
CA GLY A 69 -7.48 -0.55 -1.04
C GLY A 69 -6.61 -1.06 -2.17
N MET A 70 -5.92 -0.15 -2.87
CA MET A 70 -5.06 -0.50 -4.00
C MET A 70 -3.86 -1.36 -3.57
N ASN A 71 -3.24 -1.03 -2.44
CA ASN A 71 -2.02 -1.71 -1.99
C ASN A 71 -2.32 -2.97 -1.17
N TRP A 72 -3.31 -2.90 -0.28
CA TRP A 72 -3.50 -3.88 0.77
C TRP A 72 -4.84 -4.65 0.69
N GLY A 73 -5.69 -4.31 -0.30
CA GLY A 73 -7.04 -4.85 -0.41
C GLY A 73 -7.14 -6.36 -0.38
N GLN A 74 -6.15 -7.07 -0.95
CA GLN A 74 -6.10 -8.53 -0.94
C GLN A 74 -5.47 -9.10 0.35
N LEU A 75 -4.60 -8.36 1.00
CA LEU A 75 -3.86 -8.81 2.18
C LEU A 75 -4.65 -8.59 3.48
N ILE A 76 -5.37 -7.48 3.58
CA ILE A 76 -6.15 -7.11 4.77
C ILE A 76 -7.12 -8.22 5.19
N PRO A 77 -7.93 -8.83 4.29
CA PRO A 77 -8.88 -9.88 4.69
C PRO A 77 -8.20 -11.08 5.35
N GLU A 78 -7.00 -11.44 4.90
CA GLU A 78 -6.25 -12.56 5.47
C GLU A 78 -5.61 -12.19 6.82
N LEU A 79 -4.97 -11.03 6.90
CA LEU A 79 -4.35 -10.57 8.14
C LEU A 79 -5.38 -10.34 9.24
N SER A 80 -6.53 -9.78 8.91
CA SER A 80 -7.58 -9.42 9.87
C SER A 80 -8.25 -10.62 10.55
N LYS A 81 -8.05 -11.84 10.05
CA LYS A 81 -8.51 -13.07 10.71
C LYS A 81 -7.86 -13.30 12.08
N THR A 82 -6.64 -12.79 12.28
CA THR A 82 -5.84 -13.05 13.49
C THR A 82 -5.10 -11.82 14.02
N ARG A 83 -5.23 -10.68 13.33
CA ARG A 83 -4.49 -9.46 13.64
C ARG A 83 -5.41 -8.26 13.68
N LYS A 84 -5.09 -7.30 14.55
CA LYS A 84 -5.65 -5.95 14.47
C LYS A 84 -4.83 -5.18 13.43
N VAL A 85 -5.36 -5.07 12.23
CA VAL A 85 -4.72 -4.36 11.11
C VAL A 85 -5.07 -2.88 11.21
N ILE A 86 -4.07 -2.01 11.22
CA ILE A 86 -4.19 -0.56 11.14
C ILE A 86 -3.58 -0.13 9.81
N ALA A 87 -4.41 0.19 8.83
CA ALA A 87 -3.98 0.69 7.54
C ALA A 87 -4.08 2.23 7.54
N ILE A 88 -3.00 2.90 7.12
CA ILE A 88 -2.87 4.35 7.20
C ILE A 88 -2.66 4.91 5.79
N GLU A 89 -3.40 5.95 5.42
CA GLU A 89 -3.15 6.71 4.21
C GLU A 89 -2.20 7.88 4.51
N LEU A 90 -1.04 7.82 3.88
CA LEU A 90 0.01 8.82 4.07
C LEU A 90 -0.38 10.15 3.43
N GLN A 91 0.15 11.28 3.93
CA GLN A 91 -0.14 12.62 3.42
C GLN A 91 -0.09 12.68 1.88
N GLY A 92 -1.12 13.30 1.27
CA GLY A 92 -1.25 13.47 -0.17
C GLY A 92 -1.77 12.25 -0.91
N HIS A 93 -2.27 11.23 -0.19
CA HIS A 93 -2.79 9.99 -0.79
C HIS A 93 -4.19 9.67 -0.25
N GLY A 94 -5.03 9.14 -1.13
CA GLY A 94 -6.38 8.72 -0.79
C GLY A 94 -7.19 9.81 -0.08
N HIS A 95 -7.66 9.52 1.11
CA HIS A 95 -8.45 10.43 1.94
C HIS A 95 -7.60 11.41 2.76
N THR A 96 -6.28 11.16 2.92
CA THR A 96 -5.38 12.07 3.61
C THR A 96 -4.91 13.16 2.66
N GLN A 97 -5.43 14.37 2.85
CA GLN A 97 -5.13 15.50 1.97
C GLN A 97 -3.65 15.91 2.04
N PHE A 98 -3.19 16.54 0.98
CA PHE A 98 -1.92 17.24 0.97
C PHE A 98 -2.00 18.47 1.89
N ALA A 99 -0.92 18.77 2.58
CA ALA A 99 -0.75 19.98 3.38
C ALA A 99 0.57 20.66 3.04
N ASP A 100 0.58 21.98 3.13
CA ASP A 100 1.78 22.81 2.90
C ASP A 100 2.73 22.70 4.09
N ARG A 101 3.40 21.56 4.18
CA ARG A 101 4.48 21.28 5.14
C ARG A 101 5.53 20.39 4.49
N LYS A 102 6.73 20.39 5.03
CA LYS A 102 7.82 19.56 4.52
C LYS A 102 7.39 18.07 4.49
N LEU A 103 7.33 17.51 3.30
CA LEU A 103 7.12 16.08 3.11
C LEU A 103 8.48 15.37 3.21
N SER A 104 8.63 14.50 4.20
CA SER A 104 9.83 13.68 4.42
C SER A 104 9.45 12.40 5.15
N ASP A 105 10.30 11.37 5.03
CA ASP A 105 10.09 10.11 5.77
C ASP A 105 9.95 10.36 7.28
N THR A 106 10.72 11.32 7.83
CA THR A 106 10.64 11.74 9.23
C THR A 106 9.26 12.27 9.60
N THR A 107 8.71 13.17 8.77
CA THR A 107 7.39 13.75 9.02
C THR A 107 6.30 12.70 8.92
N LEU A 108 6.36 11.86 7.89
CA LEU A 108 5.39 10.78 7.68
C LEU A 108 5.47 9.71 8.79
N ALA A 109 6.66 9.38 9.27
CA ALA A 109 6.83 8.46 10.40
C ALA A 109 6.24 9.04 11.71
N SER A 110 6.40 10.34 11.94
CA SER A 110 5.78 11.01 13.09
C SER A 110 4.24 11.03 12.98
N ASP A 111 3.67 11.06 11.77
CA ASP A 111 2.23 10.92 11.58
C ASP A 111 1.76 9.51 11.94
N VAL A 112 2.53 8.49 11.57
CA VAL A 112 2.24 7.09 11.97
C VAL A 112 2.24 6.95 13.49
N GLU A 113 3.21 7.56 14.18
CA GLU A 113 3.24 7.61 15.65
C GLU A 113 1.98 8.25 16.22
N GLY A 114 1.59 9.41 15.69
CA GLY A 114 0.39 10.12 16.14
C GLY A 114 -0.90 9.32 15.94
N VAL A 115 -1.00 8.57 14.83
CA VAL A 115 -2.14 7.65 14.62
C VAL A 115 -2.12 6.51 15.65
N MET A 116 -0.94 5.93 15.93
CA MET A 116 -0.82 4.88 16.95
C MET A 116 -1.18 5.41 18.34
N ASP A 117 -0.77 6.63 18.70
CA ASP A 117 -1.13 7.28 19.97
C ASP A 117 -2.64 7.47 20.11
N TYR A 118 -3.27 8.01 19.08
CA TYR A 118 -4.72 8.19 19.06
C TYR A 118 -5.48 6.87 19.24
N LEU A 119 -5.00 5.80 18.63
CA LEU A 119 -5.59 4.46 18.71
C LEU A 119 -5.16 3.69 19.98
N LYS A 120 -4.34 4.29 20.85
CA LYS A 120 -3.79 3.69 22.07
C LYS A 120 -3.03 2.39 21.78
N ILE A 121 -2.22 2.40 20.73
CA ILE A 121 -1.35 1.30 20.32
C ILE A 121 0.07 1.60 20.79
N ASP A 122 0.51 0.94 21.85
CA ASP A 122 1.86 1.14 22.41
C ASP A 122 2.94 0.62 21.48
N SER A 123 2.73 -0.55 20.86
CA SER A 123 3.69 -1.14 19.92
C SER A 123 2.99 -1.99 18.86
N ALA A 124 3.57 -2.07 17.66
CA ALA A 124 3.02 -2.82 16.54
C ALA A 124 4.12 -3.47 15.70
N ASP A 125 3.72 -4.49 14.92
CA ASP A 125 4.49 -4.86 13.73
C ASP A 125 4.21 -3.81 12.65
N VAL A 126 5.21 -3.43 11.85
CA VAL A 126 5.05 -2.43 10.80
C VAL A 126 5.45 -3.04 9.46
N VAL A 127 4.57 -2.92 8.48
CA VAL A 127 4.80 -3.36 7.09
C VAL A 127 4.73 -2.14 6.19
N GLY A 128 5.78 -1.92 5.41
CA GLY A 128 5.83 -0.82 4.46
C GLY A 128 6.17 -1.31 3.05
N TYR A 129 5.43 -0.82 2.06
CA TYR A 129 5.69 -1.07 0.64
C TYR A 129 6.23 0.18 -0.03
N SER A 130 7.32 0.05 -0.82
CA SER A 130 7.91 1.14 -1.59
C SER A 130 8.15 2.40 -0.72
N MET A 131 7.49 3.52 -1.00
CA MET A 131 7.53 4.73 -0.16
C MET A 131 7.17 4.44 1.31
N GLY A 132 6.11 3.66 1.56
CA GLY A 132 5.75 3.23 2.92
C GLY A 132 6.84 2.42 3.60
N GLY A 133 7.70 1.73 2.82
CA GLY A 133 8.89 1.05 3.32
C GLY A 133 9.95 2.02 3.84
N SER A 134 10.19 3.14 3.15
CA SER A 134 11.09 4.20 3.63
C SER A 134 10.56 4.83 4.92
N VAL A 135 9.25 5.09 4.98
CA VAL A 135 8.58 5.59 6.20
C VAL A 135 8.70 4.59 7.35
N ALA A 136 8.54 3.29 7.08
CA ALA A 136 8.68 2.24 8.08
C ALA A 136 10.13 2.11 8.60
N TYR A 137 11.14 2.28 7.75
CA TYR A 137 12.54 2.39 8.20
C TYR A 137 12.73 3.60 9.12
N GLN A 138 12.19 4.75 8.73
CA GLN A 138 12.32 5.96 9.54
C GLN A 138 11.59 5.83 10.88
N PHE A 139 10.41 5.19 10.90
CA PHE A 139 9.69 4.85 12.12
C PHE A 139 10.54 3.95 13.04
N ALA A 140 11.21 2.94 12.49
CA ALA A 140 12.10 2.05 13.25
C ALA A 140 13.27 2.80 13.91
N ILE A 141 13.78 3.85 13.25
CA ILE A 141 14.85 4.70 13.78
C ILE A 141 14.34 5.64 14.87
N GLN A 142 13.18 6.28 14.64
CA GLN A 142 12.63 7.29 15.56
C GLN A 142 12.02 6.65 16.81
N SER A 143 11.31 5.54 16.65
CA SER A 143 10.51 4.92 17.70
C SER A 143 10.79 3.41 17.86
N PRO A 144 12.05 3.02 18.10
CA PRO A 144 12.45 1.61 18.17
C PRO A 144 11.70 0.82 19.25
N LYS A 145 11.29 1.48 20.33
CA LYS A 145 10.52 0.86 21.43
C LYS A 145 9.07 0.55 21.04
N ARG A 146 8.56 1.20 20.01
CA ARG A 146 7.19 1.03 19.49
C ARG A 146 7.13 0.02 18.35
N LEU A 147 8.29 -0.37 17.80
CA LEU A 147 8.40 -1.37 16.75
C LEU A 147 8.63 -2.76 17.37
N ARG A 148 7.83 -3.72 16.96
CA ARG A 148 8.02 -5.13 17.34
C ARG A 148 8.70 -5.92 16.24
N LYS A 149 8.18 -5.82 15.01
CA LYS A 149 8.75 -6.44 13.81
C LYS A 149 8.62 -5.47 12.65
N LEU A 150 9.61 -5.49 11.76
CA LEU A 150 9.63 -4.68 10.55
C LEU A 150 9.61 -5.59 9.33
N VAL A 151 8.69 -5.32 8.41
CA VAL A 151 8.65 -5.96 7.09
C VAL A 151 8.72 -4.87 6.03
N ILE A 152 9.74 -4.92 5.19
CA ILE A 152 9.94 -3.98 4.09
C ILE A 152 9.77 -4.71 2.77
N ILE A 153 8.92 -4.18 1.92
CA ILE A 153 8.60 -4.73 0.60
C ILE A 153 8.97 -3.70 -0.46
N SER A 154 9.85 -4.09 -1.40
CA SER A 154 10.23 -3.28 -2.57
C SER A 154 10.65 -1.85 -2.23
N SER A 155 11.44 -1.65 -1.17
CA SER A 155 11.98 -0.37 -0.76
C SER A 155 13.48 -0.43 -0.52
N THR A 156 14.13 0.72 -0.56
CA THR A 156 15.56 0.85 -0.26
C THR A 156 15.77 1.60 1.05
N TYR A 157 16.85 1.30 1.74
CA TYR A 157 17.23 2.01 2.98
C TYR A 157 18.15 3.21 2.73
N LYS A 158 18.58 3.40 1.48
CA LYS A 158 19.43 4.52 1.05
C LYS A 158 18.97 5.05 -0.31
N SER A 159 19.02 6.36 -0.49
CA SER A 159 18.77 7.00 -1.79
C SER A 159 19.76 6.53 -2.88
N SER A 160 21.00 6.20 -2.49
CA SER A 160 21.99 5.61 -3.38
C SER A 160 21.70 4.15 -3.82
N GLY A 161 20.66 3.53 -3.25
CA GLY A 161 20.20 2.20 -3.66
C GLY A 161 19.30 2.22 -4.90
N TRP A 162 18.89 3.40 -5.38
CA TRP A 162 18.13 3.55 -6.61
C TRP A 162 19.06 3.45 -7.82
N LEU A 163 18.62 2.72 -8.83
CA LEU A 163 19.29 2.73 -10.14
C LEU A 163 19.25 4.16 -10.71
N PRO A 164 20.36 4.63 -11.34
CA PRO A 164 20.43 5.99 -11.91
C PRO A 164 19.28 6.30 -12.87
N GLU A 165 18.85 5.32 -13.65
CA GLU A 165 17.74 5.42 -14.61
C GLU A 165 16.42 5.77 -13.89
N ILE A 166 16.14 5.11 -12.77
CA ILE A 166 14.94 5.35 -11.96
C ILE A 166 15.01 6.73 -11.32
N THR A 167 16.15 7.11 -10.75
CA THR A 167 16.36 8.43 -10.17
C THR A 167 16.17 9.54 -11.20
N ASN A 168 16.68 9.35 -12.42
CA ASN A 168 16.54 10.30 -13.51
C ASN A 168 15.08 10.38 -13.98
N THR A 169 14.38 9.25 -14.06
CA THR A 169 12.95 9.22 -14.39
C THR A 169 12.15 10.07 -13.41
N PHE A 170 12.36 9.92 -12.11
CA PHE A 170 11.67 10.74 -11.09
C PHE A 170 11.95 12.24 -11.24
N LYS A 171 13.17 12.64 -11.64
CA LYS A 171 13.51 14.04 -11.89
C LYS A 171 12.78 14.66 -13.09
N THR A 172 12.34 13.83 -14.03
CA THR A 172 11.61 14.27 -15.23
C THR A 172 10.09 14.33 -15.04
N TRP A 173 9.59 13.76 -13.93
CA TRP A 173 8.16 13.78 -13.65
C TRP A 173 7.69 15.19 -13.33
N LYS A 174 6.64 15.60 -14.03
CA LYS A 174 5.98 16.89 -13.84
C LYS A 174 4.61 16.68 -13.22
N PRO A 175 4.04 17.67 -12.50
CA PRO A 175 2.69 17.58 -11.94
C PRO A 175 1.63 17.15 -12.95
N GLU A 176 1.75 17.57 -14.21
CA GLU A 176 0.82 17.26 -15.29
C GLU A 176 0.75 15.75 -15.61
N PHE A 177 1.81 15.01 -15.32
CA PHE A 177 1.83 13.56 -15.48
C PHE A 177 0.76 12.89 -14.60
N PHE A 178 0.52 13.43 -13.41
CA PHE A 178 -0.43 12.90 -12.44
C PHE A 178 -1.85 13.42 -12.66
N THR A 179 -2.00 14.66 -13.18
CA THR A 179 -3.32 15.26 -13.41
C THR A 179 -4.07 14.60 -14.56
N ASN A 180 -3.37 14.03 -15.53
CA ASN A 180 -3.92 13.35 -16.71
C ASN A 180 -3.85 11.82 -16.63
N SER A 181 -3.46 11.27 -15.47
CA SER A 181 -3.35 9.82 -15.27
C SER A 181 -4.71 9.19 -15.00
N PRO A 182 -4.95 7.94 -15.49
CA PRO A 182 -6.11 7.14 -15.10
C PRO A 182 -6.25 6.92 -13.58
N MET A 183 -5.18 7.14 -12.81
CA MET A 183 -5.18 7.07 -11.34
C MET A 183 -6.05 8.15 -10.67
N LYS A 184 -6.54 9.15 -11.42
CA LYS A 184 -7.40 10.20 -10.87
C LYS A 184 -8.84 9.73 -10.62
N ALA A 185 -9.22 8.57 -11.12
CA ALA A 185 -10.59 8.04 -11.10
C ALA A 185 -10.79 6.87 -10.10
N ALA A 186 -9.82 6.59 -9.24
CA ALA A 186 -9.90 5.51 -8.25
C ALA A 186 -10.15 6.04 -6.83
#